data_bcfdbb680c25f635c553c370c6c3ae47
#
_entry.id   bcfdbb680c25f635c553c370c6c3ae47
#
_cell.length_a   1.000
_cell.length_b   1.000
_cell.length_c   1.000
_cell.angle_alpha   90.00
_cell.angle_beta   90.00
_cell.angle_gamma   90.00
#
_symmetry.space_group_name_H-M   'P 1'
#
loop_
_entity.id
_entity.type
_entity.pdbx_description
1 polymer ?
#
loop_
_entity_poly.entity_id
_entity_poly.type
_entity_poly.pdbx_seq_one_letter_code
_entity_poly.pdbx_strand_id
1 'polypeptide(L)'
;MRSAWLLVVALGCGGARDRARREAVDFQCRDRIASYIATHHMGGDEIGVQMDCAETGPRIKRWRMNKQGQRVDDEHALSPVEFDNVWREIDGAGWPNLKDCGNGTNGKQDPIYTFDIKDDQNKASFQCQSKSMPYPYNTIVDPMDVAAQRDRKQLGDDEPADLKALDHKQKQQ
;
A
#
# COMPACT_ATOMS: atom_id res chain seq x y z
N MET A 1 70.47 -16.45 2.08
CA MET A 1 69.12 -17.02 1.88
C MET A 1 68.11 -15.98 2.40
N ARG A 2 67.46 -15.27 1.49
CA ARG A 2 66.46 -14.23 1.84
C ARG A 2 65.09 -14.77 1.49
N SER A 3 64.29 -15.10 2.50
CA SER A 3 62.90 -15.55 2.35
C SER A 3 62.00 -14.32 2.14
N ALA A 4 61.42 -14.20 0.94
CA ALA A 4 60.38 -13.22 0.63
C ALA A 4 59.01 -13.72 1.12
N TRP A 5 58.40 -13.00 2.01
CA TRP A 5 57.01 -13.24 2.44
C TRP A 5 56.06 -12.52 1.49
N LEU A 6 55.28 -13.26 0.75
CA LEU A 6 54.19 -12.75 -0.05
C LEU A 6 52.96 -12.52 0.84
N LEU A 7 52.62 -11.27 1.09
CA LEU A 7 51.36 -10.85 1.74
C LEU A 7 50.26 -10.89 0.67
N VAL A 8 49.39 -11.88 0.76
CA VAL A 8 48.13 -11.95 -0.01
C VAL A 8 47.09 -11.08 0.71
N VAL A 9 46.81 -9.91 0.13
CA VAL A 9 45.73 -9.04 0.56
C VAL A 9 44.45 -9.55 -0.08
N ALA A 10 43.64 -10.26 0.69
CA ALA A 10 42.26 -10.63 0.30
C ALA A 10 41.36 -9.39 0.39
N LEU A 11 41.13 -8.73 -0.76
CA LEU A 11 40.14 -7.69 -0.91
C LEU A 11 38.73 -8.34 -0.82
N GLY A 12 38.16 -8.30 0.38
CA GLY A 12 36.82 -8.80 0.64
C GLY A 12 35.74 -7.95 -0.04
N CYS A 13 35.04 -8.52 -1.01
CA CYS A 13 33.81 -7.96 -1.59
C CYS A 13 32.63 -8.05 -0.60
N GLY A 14 32.73 -7.37 0.57
CA GLY A 14 31.67 -7.36 1.60
C GLY A 14 30.78 -6.10 1.59
N GLY A 15 31.16 -5.06 0.84
CA GLY A 15 30.59 -3.73 1.06
C GLY A 15 29.14 -3.50 0.62
N ALA A 16 28.64 -4.21 -0.38
CA ALA A 16 27.31 -3.94 -0.93
C ALA A 16 26.16 -4.54 -0.07
N ARG A 17 26.37 -5.74 0.48
CA ARG A 17 25.39 -6.38 1.35
C ARG A 17 25.28 -5.72 2.72
N ASP A 18 26.41 -5.24 3.28
CA ASP A 18 26.40 -4.52 4.56
C ASP A 18 25.78 -3.13 4.43
N ARG A 19 25.89 -2.47 3.27
CA ARG A 19 25.26 -1.19 3.00
C ARG A 19 23.75 -1.32 2.91
N ALA A 20 23.24 -2.30 2.14
CA ALA A 20 21.82 -2.60 2.05
C ALA A 20 21.22 -3.01 3.41
N ARG A 21 21.98 -3.71 4.24
CA ARG A 21 21.57 -4.09 5.58
C ARG A 21 21.55 -2.91 6.56
N ARG A 22 22.49 -1.95 6.43
CA ARG A 22 22.49 -0.71 7.24
C ARG A 22 21.37 0.23 6.81
N GLU A 23 21.09 0.38 5.52
CA GLU A 23 19.94 1.15 5.02
C GLU A 23 18.60 0.55 5.49
N ALA A 24 18.50 -0.78 5.59
CA ALA A 24 17.32 -1.45 6.14
C ALA A 24 17.17 -1.28 7.67
N VAL A 25 18.28 -1.08 8.40
CA VAL A 25 18.25 -0.88 9.86
C VAL A 25 17.91 0.58 10.23
N ASP A 26 18.26 1.54 9.37
CA ASP A 26 17.93 2.96 9.57
C ASP A 26 16.50 3.33 9.11
N PHE A 27 15.82 2.43 8.39
CA PHE A 27 14.44 2.63 8.03
C PHE A 27 13.54 2.42 9.25
N GLN A 28 13.27 3.49 9.95
CA GLN A 28 12.29 3.52 11.04
C GLN A 28 10.94 3.91 10.45
N CYS A 29 10.03 2.98 10.38
CA CYS A 29 8.63 3.26 10.04
C CYS A 29 7.91 4.14 11.08
N ARG A 30 8.54 4.42 12.23
CA ARG A 30 8.22 5.40 13.26
C ARG A 30 6.72 5.57 13.53
N ASP A 31 6.04 4.50 13.90
CA ASP A 31 4.60 4.53 14.21
C ASP A 31 3.70 5.08 13.09
N ARG A 32 4.19 5.11 11.84
CA ARG A 32 3.43 5.56 10.68
C ARG A 32 2.35 4.55 10.32
N ILE A 33 1.11 4.97 10.41
CA ILE A 33 -0.06 4.19 10.04
C ILE A 33 -0.96 5.10 9.21
N ALA A 34 -1.34 4.64 8.02
CA ALA A 34 -2.36 5.28 7.21
C ALA A 34 -3.40 4.24 6.83
N SER A 35 -4.67 4.57 7.02
CA SER A 35 -5.77 3.72 6.58
C SER A 35 -6.94 4.53 6.06
N TYR A 36 -7.69 3.94 5.15
CA TYR A 36 -9.01 4.40 4.82
C TYR A 36 -9.98 3.23 4.67
N ILE A 37 -11.24 3.50 4.93
CA ILE A 37 -12.37 2.59 4.71
C ILE A 37 -13.39 3.31 3.84
N ALA A 38 -13.76 2.70 2.70
CA ALA A 38 -14.83 3.17 1.83
C ALA A 38 -16.06 2.28 1.98
N THR A 39 -17.17 2.85 2.45
CA THR A 39 -18.48 2.20 2.54
C THR A 39 -19.32 2.53 1.31
N HIS A 40 -20.28 1.65 0.96
CA HIS A 40 -21.14 1.78 -0.22
C HIS A 40 -20.39 1.77 -1.57
N HIS A 41 -19.16 1.24 -1.61
CA HIS A 41 -18.37 1.16 -2.83
C HIS A 41 -18.93 0.09 -3.80
N MET A 42 -18.83 0.36 -5.11
CA MET A 42 -19.28 -0.58 -6.15
C MET A 42 -18.57 -1.93 -6.01
N GLY A 43 -19.35 -3.01 -5.87
CA GLY A 43 -18.85 -4.39 -5.78
C GLY A 43 -18.67 -4.94 -4.36
N GLY A 44 -18.93 -4.16 -3.32
CA GLY A 44 -18.91 -4.58 -1.92
C GLY A 44 -19.54 -3.52 -1.04
N ASP A 45 -19.92 -3.88 0.18
CA ASP A 45 -20.45 -2.91 1.14
C ASP A 45 -19.31 -2.09 1.76
N GLU A 46 -18.10 -2.67 1.82
CA GLU A 46 -16.93 -2.03 2.41
C GLU A 46 -15.65 -2.47 1.70
N ILE A 47 -14.78 -1.52 1.43
CA ILE A 47 -13.40 -1.74 1.02
C ILE A 47 -12.52 -0.94 1.97
N GLY A 48 -11.41 -1.52 2.43
CA GLY A 48 -10.43 -0.81 3.22
C GLY A 48 -9.02 -1.10 2.76
N VAL A 49 -8.14 -0.14 2.98
CA VAL A 49 -6.70 -0.26 2.80
C VAL A 49 -6.01 0.29 4.04
N GLN A 50 -4.99 -0.40 4.50
CA GLN A 50 -4.14 0.02 5.60
C GLN A 50 -2.69 -0.22 5.25
N MET A 51 -1.88 0.78 5.46
CA MET A 51 -0.43 0.73 5.37
C MET A 51 0.16 0.99 6.75
N ASP A 52 1.01 0.09 7.23
CA ASP A 52 1.66 0.20 8.53
C ASP A 52 3.05 -0.45 8.54
N CYS A 53 3.72 -0.34 9.67
CA CYS A 53 4.95 -1.06 9.97
C CYS A 53 4.69 -2.13 11.03
N ALA A 54 4.74 -3.39 10.59
CA ALA A 54 4.81 -4.53 11.49
C ALA A 54 6.25 -4.75 12.01
N GLU A 55 6.42 -5.68 12.94
CA GLU A 55 7.75 -6.10 13.41
C GLU A 55 8.64 -6.64 12.27
N THR A 56 8.04 -7.17 11.22
CA THR A 56 8.71 -7.71 10.04
C THR A 56 9.05 -6.66 8.99
N GLY A 57 8.59 -5.43 9.15
CA GLY A 57 8.79 -4.30 8.24
C GLY A 57 7.50 -3.69 7.71
N PRO A 58 7.62 -2.80 6.71
CA PRO A 58 6.49 -2.14 6.10
C PRO A 58 5.58 -3.13 5.37
N ARG A 59 4.30 -2.90 5.48
CA ARG A 59 3.29 -3.72 4.79
C ARG A 59 2.09 -2.89 4.39
N ILE A 60 1.34 -3.41 3.43
CA ILE A 60 0.04 -2.91 3.06
C ILE A 60 -0.97 -4.05 3.08
N LYS A 61 -2.14 -3.77 3.61
CA LYS A 61 -3.27 -4.68 3.72
C LYS A 61 -4.47 -4.07 3.04
N ARG A 62 -5.13 -4.85 2.20
CA ARG A 62 -6.42 -4.51 1.61
C ARG A 62 -7.46 -5.52 2.04
N TRP A 63 -8.67 -5.06 2.29
CA TRP A 63 -9.81 -5.95 2.51
C TRP A 63 -11.05 -5.49 1.76
N ARG A 64 -11.90 -6.46 1.52
CA ARG A 64 -13.24 -6.24 0.97
C ARG A 64 -14.23 -7.05 1.78
N MET A 65 -15.32 -6.42 2.17
CA MET A 65 -16.44 -7.07 2.81
C MET A 65 -17.66 -7.02 1.88
N ASN A 66 -18.31 -8.17 1.66
CA ASN A 66 -19.53 -8.22 0.86
C ASN A 66 -20.76 -7.94 1.70
N LYS A 67 -21.94 -7.87 1.04
CA LYS A 67 -23.24 -7.63 1.70
C LYS A 67 -23.61 -8.67 2.73
N GLN A 68 -23.05 -9.86 2.66
CA GLN A 68 -23.26 -10.95 3.60
C GLN A 68 -22.29 -10.90 4.79
N GLY A 69 -21.44 -9.86 4.89
CA GLY A 69 -20.45 -9.72 5.96
C GLY A 69 -19.23 -10.64 5.80
N GLN A 70 -19.08 -11.29 4.64
CA GLN A 70 -17.88 -12.09 4.37
C GLN A 70 -16.74 -11.15 3.99
N ARG A 71 -15.61 -11.29 4.67
CA ARG A 71 -14.41 -10.49 4.47
C ARG A 71 -13.34 -11.31 3.76
N VAL A 72 -12.74 -10.69 2.76
CA VAL A 72 -11.54 -11.20 2.07
C VAL A 72 -10.44 -10.20 2.29
N ASP A 73 -9.34 -10.67 2.84
CA ASP A 73 -8.13 -9.88 3.11
C ASP A 73 -7.03 -10.27 2.12
N ASP A 74 -6.24 -9.28 1.74
CA ASP A 74 -5.03 -9.40 0.95
C ASP A 74 -3.94 -8.52 1.61
N GLU A 75 -2.76 -9.09 1.87
CA GLU A 75 -1.68 -8.41 2.56
C GLU A 75 -0.34 -8.79 1.94
N HIS A 76 0.51 -7.80 1.72
CA HIS A 76 1.87 -8.04 1.28
C HIS A 76 2.86 -7.04 1.88
N ALA A 77 4.14 -7.43 1.89
CA ALA A 77 5.22 -6.58 2.34
C ALA A 77 5.53 -5.50 1.31
N LEU A 78 5.82 -4.30 1.78
CA LEU A 78 6.38 -3.22 0.98
C LEU A 78 7.89 -3.14 1.20
N SER A 79 8.62 -2.74 0.17
CA SER A 79 9.99 -2.29 0.40
C SER A 79 10.00 -0.95 1.16
N PRO A 80 11.08 -0.62 1.89
CA PRO A 80 11.22 0.69 2.53
C PRO A 80 11.00 1.86 1.58
N VAL A 81 11.51 1.76 0.36
CA VAL A 81 11.38 2.80 -0.67
C VAL A 81 9.93 2.97 -1.13
N GLU A 82 9.20 1.86 -1.31
CA GLU A 82 7.78 1.92 -1.67
C GLU A 82 6.94 2.56 -0.59
N PHE A 83 7.17 2.15 0.66
CA PHE A 83 6.48 2.74 1.82
C PHE A 83 6.74 4.25 1.91
N ASP A 84 8.01 4.69 1.80
CA ASP A 84 8.36 6.11 1.86
C ASP A 84 7.80 6.91 0.68
N ASN A 85 7.69 6.32 -0.51
CA ASN A 85 7.09 6.98 -1.66
C ASN A 85 5.58 7.22 -1.43
N VAL A 86 4.84 6.19 -1.00
CA VAL A 86 3.41 6.32 -0.67
C VAL A 86 3.22 7.32 0.47
N TRP A 87 4.05 7.24 1.53
CA TRP A 87 3.96 8.14 2.67
C TRP A 87 4.20 9.60 2.28
N ARG A 88 5.14 9.86 1.38
CA ARG A 88 5.43 11.22 0.89
C ARG A 88 4.25 11.84 0.15
N GLU A 89 3.49 11.04 -0.60
CA GLU A 89 2.28 11.52 -1.26
C GLU A 89 1.18 11.84 -0.25
N ILE A 90 1.02 10.99 0.78
CA ILE A 90 0.11 11.23 1.92
C ILE A 90 0.49 12.53 2.64
N ASP A 91 1.78 12.75 2.93
CA ASP A 91 2.25 14.00 3.54
C ASP A 91 1.99 15.21 2.64
N GLY A 92 2.15 15.04 1.33
CA GLY A 92 1.83 16.06 0.33
C GLY A 92 0.37 16.51 0.32
N ALA A 93 -0.55 15.66 0.78
CA ALA A 93 -1.96 16.02 0.99
C ALA A 93 -2.17 16.99 2.15
N GLY A 94 -1.20 17.14 3.06
CA GLY A 94 -1.32 17.95 4.27
C GLY A 94 -2.30 17.36 5.30
N TRP A 95 -2.33 16.03 5.41
CA TRP A 95 -3.30 15.25 6.17
C TRP A 95 -3.55 15.69 7.62
N PRO A 96 -2.57 16.22 8.39
CA PRO A 96 -2.84 16.64 9.76
C PRO A 96 -3.86 17.78 9.88
N ASN A 97 -4.06 18.53 8.79
CA ASN A 97 -4.95 19.69 8.75
C ASN A 97 -6.24 19.44 7.94
N LEU A 98 -6.39 18.25 7.35
CA LEU A 98 -7.58 17.93 6.58
C LEU A 98 -8.82 17.87 7.48
N LYS A 99 -9.96 18.24 6.92
CA LYS A 99 -11.27 18.23 7.56
C LYS A 99 -12.19 17.29 6.77
N ASP A 100 -13.36 17.04 7.32
CA ASP A 100 -14.39 16.32 6.58
C ASP A 100 -14.70 17.03 5.26
N CYS A 101 -14.89 16.25 4.21
CA CYS A 101 -15.35 16.75 2.92
C CYS A 101 -16.70 16.15 2.54
N GLY A 102 -17.45 16.87 1.68
CA GLY A 102 -18.79 16.48 1.28
C GLY A 102 -19.85 17.26 2.03
N ASN A 103 -20.39 18.30 1.40
CA ASN A 103 -21.28 19.26 2.03
C ASN A 103 -22.77 18.89 1.90
N GLY A 104 -23.15 17.62 1.98
CA GLY A 104 -24.56 17.20 1.90
C GLY A 104 -25.22 17.37 0.52
N THR A 105 -24.49 17.86 -0.48
CA THR A 105 -24.92 17.90 -1.89
C THR A 105 -24.65 16.60 -2.64
N ASN A 106 -23.92 15.68 -2.01
CA ASN A 106 -23.56 14.39 -2.56
C ASN A 106 -24.79 13.45 -2.48
N GLY A 107 -24.89 12.58 -3.46
CA GLY A 107 -25.98 11.59 -3.49
C GLY A 107 -25.95 10.69 -2.25
N LYS A 108 -27.11 10.29 -1.72
CA LYS A 108 -27.21 9.38 -0.57
C LYS A 108 -26.48 8.03 -0.76
N GLN A 109 -26.12 7.71 -2.00
CA GLN A 109 -25.44 6.47 -2.39
C GLN A 109 -23.95 6.67 -2.70
N ASP A 110 -23.45 7.90 -2.56
CA ASP A 110 -22.01 8.15 -2.78
C ASP A 110 -21.19 7.49 -1.68
N PRO A 111 -20.05 6.89 -2.01
CA PRO A 111 -19.19 6.25 -1.02
C PRO A 111 -18.75 7.24 0.05
N ILE A 112 -18.71 6.75 1.28
CA ILE A 112 -18.14 7.49 2.43
C ILE A 112 -16.77 6.87 2.70
N TYR A 113 -15.74 7.69 2.61
CA TYR A 113 -14.37 7.34 2.97
C TYR A 113 -14.07 7.85 4.36
N THR A 114 -13.67 6.98 5.25
CA THR A 114 -13.18 7.33 6.60
C THR A 114 -11.69 7.11 6.63
N PHE A 115 -10.94 8.13 6.98
CA PHE A 115 -9.48 8.14 7.05
C PHE A 115 -9.02 8.16 8.49
N ASP A 116 -8.02 7.33 8.80
CA ASP A 116 -7.27 7.36 10.05
C ASP A 116 -5.78 7.34 9.72
N ILE A 117 -5.08 8.44 10.04
CA ILE A 117 -3.67 8.62 9.74
C ILE A 117 -2.94 9.05 10.99
N LYS A 118 -1.78 8.44 11.22
CA LYS A 118 -0.95 8.70 12.40
C LYS A 118 0.52 8.58 12.04
N ASP A 119 1.33 9.46 12.63
CA ASP A 119 2.78 9.33 12.73
C ASP A 119 3.24 9.53 14.19
N ASP A 120 4.54 9.74 14.40
CA ASP A 120 5.12 10.00 15.73
C ASP A 120 4.69 11.33 16.36
N GLN A 121 4.20 12.29 15.58
CA GLN A 121 3.88 13.64 16.02
C GLN A 121 2.39 13.98 15.90
N ASN A 122 1.69 13.40 14.92
CA ASN A 122 0.36 13.77 14.54
C ASN A 122 -0.59 12.59 14.48
N LYS A 123 -1.87 12.86 14.71
CA LYS A 123 -2.97 11.94 14.47
C LYS A 123 -4.15 12.73 13.91
N ALA A 124 -4.75 12.23 12.83
CA ALA A 124 -5.96 12.81 12.25
C ALA A 124 -6.94 11.70 11.86
N SER A 125 -8.22 11.99 12.04
CA SER A 125 -9.34 11.18 11.56
C SER A 125 -10.36 12.13 10.93
N PHE A 126 -10.77 11.84 9.70
CA PHE A 126 -11.71 12.66 8.94
C PHE A 126 -12.47 11.80 7.93
N GLN A 127 -13.57 12.32 7.42
CA GLN A 127 -14.42 11.63 6.45
C GLN A 127 -14.59 12.45 5.17
N CYS A 128 -14.77 11.76 4.06
CA CYS A 128 -15.09 12.38 2.79
C CYS A 128 -16.16 11.57 2.07
N GLN A 129 -17.34 12.16 1.86
CA GLN A 129 -18.40 11.56 1.06
C GLN A 129 -18.31 12.09 -0.37
N SER A 130 -17.95 11.23 -1.32
CA SER A 130 -17.80 11.64 -2.72
C SER A 130 -17.87 10.46 -3.68
N LYS A 131 -18.47 10.69 -4.84
CA LYS A 131 -18.45 9.73 -5.95
C LYS A 131 -17.07 9.61 -6.59
N SER A 132 -16.34 10.72 -6.67
CA SER A 132 -14.95 10.77 -7.10
C SER A 132 -14.15 11.56 -6.09
N MET A 133 -13.12 10.94 -5.54
CA MET A 133 -12.33 11.54 -4.45
C MET A 133 -11.70 12.86 -4.92
N PRO A 134 -12.03 14.01 -4.26
CA PRO A 134 -11.47 15.30 -4.65
C PRO A 134 -10.03 15.47 -4.15
N TYR A 135 -9.30 16.39 -4.77
CA TYR A 135 -8.02 16.86 -4.23
C TYR A 135 -8.26 17.61 -2.90
N PRO A 136 -7.45 17.42 -1.85
CA PRO A 136 -6.24 16.57 -1.82
C PRO A 136 -6.47 15.13 -1.33
N TYR A 137 -7.69 14.69 -1.06
CA TYR A 137 -7.98 13.35 -0.50
C TYR A 137 -7.60 12.22 -1.44
N ASN A 138 -7.68 12.45 -2.76
CA ASN A 138 -7.24 11.47 -3.75
C ASN A 138 -5.72 11.20 -3.68
N THR A 139 -4.91 12.16 -3.24
CA THR A 139 -3.46 11.94 -3.05
C THR A 139 -3.14 11.05 -1.86
N ILE A 140 -4.14 10.67 -1.06
CA ILE A 140 -4.04 9.64 -0.03
C ILE A 140 -4.52 8.29 -0.58
N VAL A 141 -5.68 8.28 -1.24
CA VAL A 141 -6.34 7.04 -1.70
C VAL A 141 -5.57 6.40 -2.86
N ASP A 142 -5.25 7.19 -3.90
CA ASP A 142 -4.67 6.67 -5.15
C ASP A 142 -3.32 5.94 -4.94
N PRO A 143 -2.33 6.49 -4.22
CA PRO A 143 -1.06 5.79 -4.01
C PRO A 143 -1.21 4.55 -3.14
N MET A 144 -2.11 4.56 -2.15
CA MET A 144 -2.40 3.39 -1.33
C MET A 144 -3.08 2.28 -2.16
N ASP A 145 -4.02 2.63 -3.02
CA ASP A 145 -4.67 1.68 -3.92
C ASP A 145 -3.70 1.07 -4.92
N VAL A 146 -2.83 1.88 -5.52
CA VAL A 146 -1.79 1.41 -6.44
C VAL A 146 -0.83 0.45 -5.73
N ALA A 147 -0.38 0.79 -4.54
CA ALA A 147 0.50 -0.06 -3.74
C ALA A 147 -0.19 -1.39 -3.37
N ALA A 148 -1.47 -1.34 -2.96
CA ALA A 148 -2.24 -2.52 -2.57
C ALA A 148 -2.65 -3.44 -3.74
N GLN A 149 -2.54 -2.98 -5.00
CA GLN A 149 -2.93 -3.77 -6.19
C GLN A 149 -1.74 -4.38 -6.93
N ARG A 150 -0.49 -4.08 -6.52
CA ARG A 150 0.71 -4.43 -7.30
C ARG A 150 0.85 -5.91 -7.59
N ASP A 151 0.54 -6.77 -6.64
CA ASP A 151 0.69 -8.21 -6.81
C ASP A 151 -0.36 -8.86 -7.74
N ARG A 152 -1.49 -8.19 -7.97
CA ARG A 152 -2.50 -8.72 -8.90
C ARG A 152 -2.05 -8.74 -10.36
N LYS A 153 -1.16 -7.84 -10.77
CA LYS A 153 -0.61 -7.85 -12.13
C LYS A 153 0.38 -8.99 -12.35
N GLN A 154 1.11 -9.39 -11.31
CA GLN A 154 2.01 -10.54 -11.39
C GLN A 154 1.25 -11.86 -11.39
N LEU A 155 0.15 -11.97 -10.62
CA LEU A 155 -0.73 -13.14 -10.62
C LEU A 155 -1.58 -13.28 -11.90
N GLY A 156 -1.86 -12.17 -12.61
CA GLY A 156 -2.63 -12.19 -13.87
C GLY A 156 -1.84 -12.69 -15.07
N ASP A 157 -0.51 -12.67 -15.01
CA ASP A 157 0.34 -13.19 -16.09
C ASP A 157 0.55 -14.72 -15.99
N ASP A 158 0.30 -15.30 -14.80
CA ASP A 158 0.36 -16.73 -14.53
C ASP A 158 -1.02 -17.43 -14.56
N GLU A 159 -2.05 -16.80 -15.15
CA GLU A 159 -3.34 -17.47 -15.34
C GLU A 159 -3.15 -18.73 -16.17
N PRO A 160 -3.48 -19.92 -15.62
CA PRO A 160 -3.24 -21.19 -16.30
C PRO A 160 -3.86 -21.16 -17.69
N ALA A 161 -3.09 -21.59 -18.70
CA ALA A 161 -3.50 -21.61 -20.10
C ALA A 161 -4.86 -22.29 -20.34
N ASP A 162 -5.28 -23.14 -19.42
CA ASP A 162 -6.54 -23.87 -19.42
C ASP A 162 -7.77 -22.99 -19.24
N LEU A 163 -7.66 -21.90 -18.49
CA LEU A 163 -8.80 -20.96 -18.30
C LEU A 163 -8.98 -20.05 -19.51
N LYS A 164 -7.89 -19.67 -20.19
CA LYS A 164 -7.97 -18.91 -21.47
C LYS A 164 -8.64 -19.74 -22.58
N ALA A 165 -8.49 -21.06 -22.57
CA ALA A 165 -9.11 -21.94 -23.55
C ALA A 165 -10.63 -22.11 -23.36
N LEU A 166 -11.14 -21.93 -22.14
CA LEU A 166 -12.57 -22.04 -21.83
C LEU A 166 -13.33 -20.79 -22.27
N ASP A 167 -12.74 -19.61 -22.13
CA ASP A 167 -13.38 -18.33 -22.50
C ASP A 167 -13.53 -18.18 -24.03
N HIS A 168 -12.60 -18.77 -24.81
CA HIS A 168 -12.72 -18.82 -26.28
C HIS A 168 -13.82 -19.75 -26.79
N LYS A 169 -14.16 -20.82 -26.06
CA LYS A 169 -15.24 -21.72 -26.45
C LYS A 169 -16.64 -21.18 -26.19
N GLN A 170 -16.79 -20.32 -25.19
CA GLN A 170 -18.09 -19.69 -24.90
C GLN A 170 -18.47 -18.54 -25.87
N LYS A 171 -17.48 -17.96 -26.58
CA LYS A 171 -17.75 -16.87 -27.56
C LYS A 171 -18.06 -17.39 -28.97
N GLN A 172 -18.07 -18.70 -29.20
CA GLN A 172 -18.35 -19.32 -30.52
C GLN A 172 -19.68 -20.11 -30.54
N GLN A 173 -20.50 -20.03 -29.51
CA GLN A 173 -21.89 -20.51 -29.45
C GLN A 173 -22.85 -19.32 -29.38
#